data_cc3d327f4ba1952f31254a69d516c305
#
_entry.id   cc3d327f4ba1952f31254a69d516c305
#
_cell.length_a   1.000
_cell.length_b   1.000
_cell.length_c   1.000
_cell.angle_alpha   90.00
_cell.angle_beta   90.00
_cell.angle_gamma   90.00
#
_symmetry.space_group_name_H-M   'P 1'
#
loop_
_entity.id
_entity.type
_entity.pdbx_description
1 polymer ?
#
loop_
_entity_poly.entity_id
_entity_poly.type
_entity_poly.pdbx_seq_one_letter_code
_entity_poly.pdbx_strand_id
1 'polypeptide(L)'
;MAQRGIREFHAKKILARYLKEYSNGKFHYDGKVALVTPEYSLDQAAKDNKWIKETPLTVKPDQLFGKRGKHGLVLLNASFEQAKQWISERMGKEVQVGKTKGILSHFLVEPFVPHDREYYIAIKTEAEGDRIYFSDEGGVDIEENWEKVKQFFVPILGSVDDIDLSALDSLIRDFVKALYKIFVDLDFTYLEINPFTIVENEVIPLDLVARLDDTAYFWNKDKWGDIEFPTPFGRIFTKEEEFIKELDEKTGASLKLTILNPKGRVWLLVAGGGASVIYADTVVDLGFGNELANYGEYSGNPSEEETYLYAKTVIDLMTREKDPRGKILIIGGGIANFTDVAKTFKGIIRALKEYKEKLRENNVKIYVRRGGPNYKEGLKLMKELGEELGVPIEVYGPELPMTRVVTLALKGGTNESN
;
A
#
# COMPACT_ATOMS: atom_id res chain seq x y z
N MET A 1 -5.28 12.67 2.51
CA MET A 1 -6.08 11.47 2.84
C MET A 1 -5.31 10.26 2.38
N ALA A 2 -4.84 9.44 3.30
CA ALA A 2 -4.16 8.20 2.99
C ALA A 2 -5.20 7.07 2.92
N GLN A 3 -5.58 6.66 1.73
CA GLN A 3 -6.59 5.62 1.50
C GLN A 3 -5.90 4.27 1.41
N ARG A 4 -6.13 3.38 2.37
CA ARG A 4 -5.57 2.03 2.33
C ARG A 4 -6.67 0.98 2.32
N GLY A 5 -6.54 0.04 1.38
CA GLY A 5 -7.39 -1.13 1.31
C GLY A 5 -7.19 -2.04 2.51
N ILE A 6 -8.28 -2.63 2.98
CA ILE A 6 -8.29 -3.67 4.00
C ILE A 6 -8.85 -4.97 3.42
N ARG A 7 -8.56 -6.10 4.08
CA ARG A 7 -9.12 -7.39 3.69
C ARG A 7 -10.64 -7.40 3.87
N GLU A 8 -11.32 -8.13 3.02
CA GLU A 8 -12.76 -8.36 3.14
C GLU A 8 -13.12 -8.95 4.51
N PHE A 9 -12.28 -9.85 5.05
CA PHE A 9 -12.41 -10.39 6.40
C PHE A 9 -12.55 -9.31 7.46
N HIS A 10 -11.65 -8.33 7.47
CA HIS A 10 -11.68 -7.25 8.46
C HIS A 10 -12.89 -6.34 8.27
N ALA A 11 -13.22 -5.98 7.02
CA ALA A 11 -14.38 -5.14 6.73
C ALA A 11 -15.70 -5.81 7.15
N LYS A 12 -15.85 -7.11 6.90
CA LYS A 12 -17.01 -7.89 7.37
C LYS A 12 -17.08 -7.98 8.88
N LYS A 13 -15.95 -8.13 9.58
CA LYS A 13 -15.90 -8.11 11.05
C LYS A 13 -16.31 -6.76 11.63
N ILE A 14 -15.90 -5.66 11.01
CA ILE A 14 -16.34 -4.30 11.40
C ILE A 14 -17.85 -4.18 11.20
N LEU A 15 -18.37 -4.56 10.04
CA LEU A 15 -19.80 -4.50 9.76
C LEU A 15 -20.62 -5.33 10.77
N ALA A 16 -20.19 -6.55 11.07
CA ALA A 16 -20.85 -7.42 12.06
C ALA A 16 -20.90 -6.79 13.47
N ARG A 17 -19.84 -6.09 13.85
CA ARG A 17 -19.75 -5.43 15.16
C ARG A 17 -20.71 -4.27 15.32
N TYR A 18 -20.89 -3.47 14.27
CA TYR A 18 -21.55 -2.17 14.38
C TYR A 18 -22.94 -2.10 13.73
N LEU A 19 -23.28 -2.96 12.76
CA LEU A 19 -24.52 -2.82 11.99
C LEU A 19 -25.78 -2.82 12.91
N LYS A 20 -25.79 -3.66 13.92
CA LYS A 20 -26.95 -3.74 14.86
C LYS A 20 -27.12 -2.45 15.65
N GLU A 21 -26.03 -1.85 16.12
CA GLU A 21 -26.06 -0.59 16.87
C GLU A 21 -26.54 0.56 16.00
N TYR A 22 -25.89 0.77 14.85
CA TYR A 22 -26.18 1.90 13.96
C TYR A 22 -27.53 1.81 13.26
N SER A 23 -28.13 0.61 13.21
CA SER A 23 -29.49 0.40 12.71
C SER A 23 -30.57 0.40 13.82
N ASN A 24 -30.23 0.76 15.05
CA ASN A 24 -31.11 0.67 16.21
C ASN A 24 -31.72 -0.74 16.38
N GLY A 25 -30.95 -1.77 16.12
CA GLY A 25 -31.35 -3.18 16.23
C GLY A 25 -32.16 -3.72 15.05
N LYS A 26 -32.41 -2.91 14.01
CA LYS A 26 -33.22 -3.32 12.85
C LYS A 26 -32.51 -4.35 11.98
N PHE A 27 -31.19 -4.17 11.77
CA PHE A 27 -30.37 -5.06 10.98
C PHE A 27 -29.24 -5.68 11.82
N HIS A 28 -28.80 -6.84 11.40
CA HIS A 28 -27.61 -7.49 11.95
C HIS A 28 -26.86 -8.23 10.84
N TYR A 29 -25.62 -8.57 11.12
CA TYR A 29 -24.82 -9.51 10.36
C TYR A 29 -24.08 -10.39 11.37
N ASP A 30 -24.15 -11.71 11.25
CA ASP A 30 -23.60 -12.62 12.26
C ASP A 30 -22.06 -12.68 12.26
N GLY A 31 -21.43 -12.20 11.18
CA GLY A 31 -19.97 -12.13 11.07
C GLY A 31 -19.27 -13.47 11.04
N LYS A 32 -19.96 -14.53 10.60
CA LYS A 32 -19.35 -15.85 10.40
C LYS A 32 -18.40 -15.83 9.21
N VAL A 33 -17.19 -15.34 9.48
CA VAL A 33 -16.07 -15.34 8.52
C VAL A 33 -14.81 -15.84 9.21
N ALA A 34 -13.99 -16.59 8.48
CA ALA A 34 -12.69 -17.07 8.93
C ALA A 34 -11.64 -16.75 7.86
N LEU A 35 -10.45 -16.36 8.31
CA LEU A 35 -9.30 -16.10 7.44
C LEU A 35 -8.34 -17.29 7.55
N VAL A 36 -8.01 -17.88 6.41
CA VAL A 36 -7.01 -18.95 6.30
C VAL A 36 -5.74 -18.36 5.67
N THR A 37 -4.60 -18.59 6.33
CA THR A 37 -3.27 -18.09 5.92
C THR A 37 -2.27 -19.25 5.85
N PRO A 38 -1.04 -19.05 5.39
CA PRO A 38 0.00 -20.07 5.48
C PRO A 38 0.28 -20.56 6.90
N GLU A 39 0.09 -19.69 7.91
CA GLU A 39 0.34 -19.96 9.34
C GLU A 39 -0.90 -20.45 10.08
N TYR A 40 -2.11 -20.24 9.54
CA TYR A 40 -3.37 -20.58 10.16
C TYR A 40 -4.30 -21.34 9.21
N SER A 41 -4.25 -22.66 9.31
CA SER A 41 -4.96 -23.56 8.40
C SER A 41 -6.47 -23.61 8.61
N LEU A 42 -7.22 -24.13 7.62
CA LEU A 42 -8.67 -24.34 7.74
C LEU A 42 -9.03 -25.30 8.89
N ASP A 43 -8.19 -26.30 9.19
CA ASP A 43 -8.39 -27.19 10.34
C ASP A 43 -8.30 -26.44 11.68
N GLN A 44 -7.39 -25.48 11.79
CA GLN A 44 -7.28 -24.61 12.96
C GLN A 44 -8.49 -23.68 13.06
N ALA A 45 -8.84 -23.02 11.95
CA ALA A 45 -10.03 -22.15 11.88
C ALA A 45 -11.32 -22.89 12.30
N ALA A 46 -11.45 -24.17 11.91
CA ALA A 46 -12.61 -24.99 12.24
C ALA A 46 -12.66 -25.43 13.73
N LYS A 47 -11.53 -25.39 14.46
CA LYS A 47 -11.55 -25.62 15.92
C LYS A 47 -12.15 -24.41 16.63
N ASP A 48 -11.83 -23.22 16.16
CA ASP A 48 -12.29 -21.96 16.75
C ASP A 48 -13.71 -21.58 16.26
N ASN A 49 -14.12 -22.10 15.09
CA ASN A 49 -15.38 -21.79 14.42
C ASN A 49 -16.10 -23.08 14.01
N LYS A 50 -16.95 -23.63 14.89
CA LYS A 50 -17.66 -24.91 14.67
C LYS A 50 -18.51 -24.91 13.40
N TRP A 51 -19.11 -23.77 13.04
CA TRP A 51 -19.95 -23.61 11.85
C TRP A 51 -19.21 -24.02 10.54
N ILE A 52 -17.87 -23.93 10.48
CA ILE A 52 -17.07 -24.32 9.30
C ILE A 52 -17.29 -25.80 8.90
N LYS A 53 -17.58 -26.68 9.88
CA LYS A 53 -17.86 -28.10 9.63
C LYS A 53 -19.35 -28.42 9.54
N GLU A 54 -20.20 -27.49 9.94
CA GLU A 54 -21.63 -27.71 10.10
C GLU A 54 -22.45 -27.13 8.92
N THR A 55 -21.88 -26.22 8.14
CA THR A 55 -22.57 -25.54 7.05
C THR A 55 -21.83 -25.73 5.71
N PRO A 56 -22.53 -25.67 4.59
CA PRO A 56 -21.87 -25.49 3.28
C PRO A 56 -21.07 -24.17 3.28
N LEU A 57 -19.95 -24.16 2.56
CA LEU A 57 -19.00 -23.08 2.60
C LEU A 57 -18.88 -22.35 1.25
N THR A 58 -18.61 -21.06 1.33
CA THR A 58 -18.03 -20.25 0.26
C THR A 58 -16.57 -19.95 0.60
N VAL A 59 -15.69 -20.13 -0.38
CA VAL A 59 -14.25 -19.88 -0.22
C VAL A 59 -13.75 -19.02 -1.37
N LYS A 60 -12.98 -17.99 -1.05
CA LYS A 60 -12.37 -17.08 -2.04
C LYS A 60 -11.06 -16.48 -1.52
N PRO A 61 -10.09 -16.09 -2.39
CA PRO A 61 -8.92 -15.34 -1.94
C PRO A 61 -9.32 -14.02 -1.28
N ASP A 62 -8.66 -13.68 -0.17
CA ASP A 62 -8.84 -12.42 0.54
C ASP A 62 -7.59 -11.54 0.44
N GLN A 63 -7.32 -11.09 -0.77
CA GLN A 63 -6.24 -10.18 -1.12
C GLN A 63 -6.80 -9.03 -1.96
N LEU A 64 -6.06 -7.93 -2.05
CA LEU A 64 -6.58 -6.69 -2.65
C LEU A 64 -6.65 -6.75 -4.18
N PHE A 65 -7.54 -7.58 -4.69
CA PHE A 65 -7.93 -7.62 -6.10
C PHE A 65 -9.41 -8.00 -6.27
N GLY A 66 -10.01 -7.50 -7.33
CA GLY A 66 -11.42 -7.75 -7.66
C GLY A 66 -11.62 -8.83 -8.73
N LYS A 67 -12.90 -9.02 -9.13
CA LYS A 67 -13.33 -9.91 -10.24
C LYS A 67 -12.97 -11.38 -10.00
N ARG A 68 -12.94 -11.81 -8.74
CA ARG A 68 -12.57 -13.18 -8.32
C ARG A 68 -13.41 -14.25 -9.01
N GLY A 69 -14.72 -14.02 -9.16
CA GLY A 69 -15.60 -14.92 -9.88
C GLY A 69 -15.23 -15.09 -11.36
N LYS A 70 -14.89 -13.99 -12.07
CA LYS A 70 -14.47 -14.03 -13.49
C LYS A 70 -13.15 -14.81 -13.69
N HIS A 71 -12.34 -14.93 -12.64
CA HIS A 71 -11.08 -15.69 -12.67
C HIS A 71 -11.20 -17.15 -12.15
N GLY A 72 -12.41 -17.62 -11.83
CA GLY A 72 -12.62 -18.97 -11.27
C GLY A 72 -12.03 -19.13 -9.87
N LEU A 73 -11.90 -18.03 -9.13
CA LEU A 73 -11.31 -17.97 -7.79
C LEU A 73 -12.37 -17.88 -6.68
N VAL A 74 -13.57 -18.40 -6.92
CA VAL A 74 -14.63 -18.54 -5.93
C VAL A 74 -15.13 -19.98 -5.95
N LEU A 75 -15.15 -20.62 -4.79
CA LEU A 75 -15.76 -21.92 -4.56
C LEU A 75 -17.05 -21.73 -3.79
N LEU A 76 -18.17 -22.17 -4.33
CA LEU A 76 -19.49 -22.01 -3.73
C LEU A 76 -20.05 -23.37 -3.28
N ASN A 77 -20.86 -23.36 -2.22
CA ASN A 77 -21.62 -24.50 -1.72
C ASN A 77 -20.76 -25.76 -1.49
N ALA A 78 -19.58 -25.57 -0.90
CA ALA A 78 -18.61 -26.64 -0.71
C ALA A 78 -18.71 -27.29 0.67
N SER A 79 -18.46 -28.59 0.75
CA SER A 79 -18.19 -29.24 2.03
C SER A 79 -16.84 -28.81 2.60
N PHE A 80 -16.63 -29.06 3.91
CA PHE A 80 -15.35 -28.81 4.59
C PHE A 80 -14.16 -29.43 3.83
N GLU A 81 -14.27 -30.68 3.41
CA GLU A 81 -13.19 -31.38 2.71
C GLU A 81 -12.92 -30.79 1.31
N GLN A 82 -13.97 -30.42 0.59
CA GLN A 82 -13.81 -29.73 -0.71
C GLN A 82 -13.14 -28.35 -0.52
N ALA A 83 -13.54 -27.58 0.48
CA ALA A 83 -12.95 -26.30 0.80
C ALA A 83 -11.45 -26.46 1.17
N LYS A 84 -11.12 -27.44 1.99
CA LYS A 84 -9.74 -27.75 2.40
C LYS A 84 -8.86 -28.13 1.22
N GLN A 85 -9.34 -29.01 0.36
CA GLN A 85 -8.64 -29.39 -0.85
C GLN A 85 -8.43 -28.17 -1.77
N TRP A 86 -9.48 -27.41 -2.03
CA TRP A 86 -9.44 -26.26 -2.93
C TRP A 86 -8.46 -25.18 -2.48
N ILE A 87 -8.39 -24.90 -1.15
CA ILE A 87 -7.40 -23.99 -0.56
C ILE A 87 -5.99 -24.56 -0.73
N SER A 88 -5.77 -25.84 -0.41
CA SER A 88 -4.43 -26.44 -0.46
C SER A 88 -3.85 -26.46 -1.88
N GLU A 89 -4.68 -26.65 -2.89
CA GLU A 89 -4.28 -26.60 -4.30
C GLU A 89 -3.85 -25.20 -4.77
N ARG A 90 -4.29 -24.14 -4.08
CA ARG A 90 -4.09 -22.74 -4.48
C ARG A 90 -3.18 -21.95 -3.56
N MET A 91 -3.05 -22.34 -2.31
CA MET A 91 -2.16 -21.72 -1.34
C MET A 91 -0.72 -21.74 -1.86
N GLY A 92 -0.07 -20.58 -1.91
CA GLY A 92 1.28 -20.42 -2.41
C GLY A 92 1.45 -20.48 -3.93
N LYS A 93 0.34 -20.58 -4.70
CA LYS A 93 0.41 -20.58 -6.17
C LYS A 93 0.38 -19.16 -6.73
N GLU A 94 1.20 -18.95 -7.77
CA GLU A 94 1.13 -17.72 -8.56
C GLU A 94 -0.11 -17.76 -9.46
N VAL A 95 -0.87 -16.68 -9.45
CA VAL A 95 -2.01 -16.46 -10.36
C VAL A 95 -1.88 -15.10 -11.04
N GLN A 96 -2.44 -15.00 -12.24
CA GLN A 96 -2.54 -13.75 -12.97
C GLN A 96 -3.96 -13.20 -12.88
N VAL A 97 -4.08 -11.97 -12.39
CA VAL A 97 -5.34 -11.22 -12.33
C VAL A 97 -5.18 -9.95 -13.15
N GLY A 98 -5.84 -9.88 -14.29
CA GLY A 98 -5.62 -8.81 -15.27
C GLY A 98 -4.15 -8.77 -15.74
N LYS A 99 -3.47 -7.66 -15.49
CA LYS A 99 -2.05 -7.48 -15.83
C LYS A 99 -1.10 -7.83 -14.69
N THR A 100 -1.61 -8.12 -13.49
CA THR A 100 -0.82 -8.34 -12.28
C THR A 100 -0.69 -9.82 -11.98
N LYS A 101 0.52 -10.27 -11.66
CA LYS A 101 0.81 -11.60 -11.12
C LYS A 101 1.05 -11.51 -9.64
N GLY A 102 0.58 -12.48 -8.87
CA GLY A 102 0.77 -12.53 -7.44
C GLY A 102 0.54 -13.91 -6.87
N ILE A 103 1.02 -14.13 -5.66
CA ILE A 103 0.89 -15.41 -4.95
C ILE A 103 -0.37 -15.38 -4.09
N LEU A 104 -1.20 -16.41 -4.19
CA LEU A 104 -2.35 -16.58 -3.30
C LEU A 104 -1.87 -17.06 -1.93
N SER A 105 -2.19 -16.31 -0.89
CA SER A 105 -1.74 -16.58 0.47
C SER A 105 -2.83 -16.47 1.54
N HIS A 106 -3.94 -15.81 1.24
CA HIS A 106 -5.02 -15.57 2.19
C HIS A 106 -6.35 -15.94 1.56
N PHE A 107 -7.16 -16.69 2.30
CA PHE A 107 -8.49 -17.12 1.84
C PHE A 107 -9.54 -16.80 2.90
N LEU A 108 -10.63 -16.16 2.46
CA LEU A 108 -11.83 -15.98 3.24
C LEU A 108 -12.69 -17.23 3.12
N VAL A 109 -13.16 -17.71 4.26
CA VAL A 109 -14.14 -18.80 4.37
C VAL A 109 -15.36 -18.27 5.10
N GLU A 110 -16.53 -18.51 4.54
CA GLU A 110 -17.83 -18.08 5.09
C GLU A 110 -18.92 -19.09 4.76
N PRO A 111 -20.06 -19.09 5.47
CA PRO A 111 -21.19 -19.95 5.11
C PRO A 111 -21.71 -19.61 3.71
N PHE A 112 -22.03 -20.63 2.94
CA PHE A 112 -22.80 -20.44 1.71
C PHE A 112 -24.26 -20.13 2.05
N VAL A 113 -24.75 -18.99 1.56
CA VAL A 113 -26.12 -18.55 1.80
C VAL A 113 -26.91 -18.59 0.50
N PRO A 114 -27.94 -19.50 0.38
CA PRO A 114 -28.88 -19.43 -0.72
C PRO A 114 -29.68 -18.13 -0.68
N HIS A 115 -29.80 -17.45 -1.80
CA HIS A 115 -30.52 -16.18 -1.92
C HIS A 115 -31.08 -16.00 -3.34
N ASP A 116 -32.18 -15.21 -3.42
CA ASP A 116 -32.87 -14.93 -4.69
C ASP A 116 -32.64 -13.51 -5.19
N ARG A 117 -32.25 -12.59 -4.30
CA ARG A 117 -32.04 -11.18 -4.62
C ARG A 117 -30.65 -10.75 -4.26
N GLU A 118 -30.04 -10.00 -5.15
CA GLU A 118 -28.74 -9.38 -4.97
C GLU A 118 -28.86 -7.88 -5.17
N TYR A 119 -28.30 -7.12 -4.23
CA TYR A 119 -28.26 -5.66 -4.25
C TYR A 119 -26.81 -5.19 -4.39
N TYR A 120 -26.67 -3.98 -4.88
CA TYR A 120 -25.40 -3.25 -4.94
C TYR A 120 -25.46 -2.00 -4.08
N ILE A 121 -24.41 -1.73 -3.32
CA ILE A 121 -24.19 -0.44 -2.66
C ILE A 121 -22.70 -0.11 -2.66
N ALA A 122 -22.39 1.17 -2.96
CA ALA A 122 -21.07 1.72 -2.72
C ALA A 122 -21.18 3.10 -2.09
N ILE A 123 -20.24 3.43 -1.22
CA ILE A 123 -20.09 4.76 -0.62
C ILE A 123 -18.65 5.19 -0.84
N LYS A 124 -18.48 6.41 -1.34
CA LYS A 124 -17.17 6.95 -1.70
C LYS A 124 -17.05 8.40 -1.25
N THR A 125 -15.95 8.72 -0.58
CA THR A 125 -15.61 10.11 -0.26
C THR A 125 -15.10 10.83 -1.51
N GLU A 126 -15.65 12.02 -1.77
CA GLU A 126 -15.28 12.94 -2.83
C GLU A 126 -14.84 14.29 -2.21
N ALA A 127 -14.38 15.22 -3.03
CA ALA A 127 -13.85 16.52 -2.56
C ALA A 127 -14.88 17.38 -1.80
N GLU A 128 -16.16 17.26 -2.15
CA GLU A 128 -17.22 18.13 -1.62
C GLU A 128 -18.23 17.40 -0.71
N GLY A 129 -18.00 16.10 -0.46
CA GLY A 129 -18.88 15.27 0.36
C GLY A 129 -18.75 13.80 0.02
N ASP A 130 -19.75 13.02 0.38
CA ASP A 130 -19.79 11.60 0.12
C ASP A 130 -20.88 11.24 -0.90
N ARG A 131 -20.58 10.32 -1.79
CA ARG A 131 -21.53 9.81 -2.76
C ARG A 131 -21.91 8.38 -2.45
N ILE A 132 -23.22 8.14 -2.41
CA ILE A 132 -23.83 6.84 -2.21
C ILE A 132 -24.38 6.35 -3.54
N TYR A 133 -24.01 5.15 -3.94
CA TYR A 133 -24.50 4.46 -5.12
C TYR A 133 -25.32 3.25 -4.69
N PHE A 134 -26.48 3.05 -5.27
CA PHE A 134 -27.34 1.91 -4.97
C PHE A 134 -28.01 1.35 -6.22
N SER A 135 -28.12 0.02 -6.33
CA SER A 135 -28.93 -0.67 -7.32
C SER A 135 -29.71 -1.83 -6.70
N ASP A 136 -30.93 -2.02 -7.17
CA ASP A 136 -31.76 -3.18 -6.84
C ASP A 136 -31.28 -4.47 -7.52
N GLU A 137 -30.29 -4.37 -8.41
CA GLU A 137 -29.59 -5.48 -9.06
C GLU A 137 -28.11 -5.37 -8.71
N GLY A 138 -27.52 -6.39 -8.10
CA GLY A 138 -26.11 -6.52 -7.77
C GLY A 138 -25.42 -7.56 -8.64
N GLY A 139 -24.10 -7.75 -8.42
CA GLY A 139 -23.30 -8.80 -9.03
C GLY A 139 -22.38 -8.34 -10.16
N VAL A 140 -21.99 -9.27 -11.01
CA VAL A 140 -20.82 -9.14 -11.91
C VAL A 140 -20.98 -8.05 -12.98
N ASP A 141 -22.19 -7.70 -13.35
CA ASP A 141 -22.48 -6.84 -14.50
C ASP A 141 -22.97 -5.43 -14.12
N ILE A 142 -22.75 -5.01 -12.88
CA ILE A 142 -23.14 -3.66 -12.42
C ILE A 142 -22.47 -2.55 -13.26
N GLU A 143 -21.23 -2.78 -13.70
CA GLU A 143 -20.49 -1.84 -14.55
C GLU A 143 -21.17 -1.65 -15.94
N GLU A 144 -21.87 -2.67 -16.43
CA GLU A 144 -22.58 -2.65 -17.73
C GLU A 144 -24.00 -2.06 -17.60
N ASN A 145 -24.55 -2.01 -16.38
CA ASN A 145 -25.88 -1.50 -16.07
C ASN A 145 -25.83 -0.20 -15.23
N TRP A 146 -24.82 0.61 -15.43
CA TRP A 146 -24.59 1.83 -14.61
C TRP A 146 -25.74 2.84 -14.66
N GLU A 147 -26.53 2.87 -15.70
CA GLU A 147 -27.72 3.70 -15.84
C GLU A 147 -28.84 3.35 -14.84
N LYS A 148 -28.81 2.13 -14.27
CA LYS A 148 -29.77 1.70 -13.24
C LYS A 148 -29.31 2.08 -11.83
N VAL A 149 -28.09 2.55 -11.66
CA VAL A 149 -27.52 2.91 -10.35
C VAL A 149 -28.05 4.26 -9.91
N LYS A 150 -28.80 4.26 -8.82
CA LYS A 150 -29.27 5.46 -8.13
C LYS A 150 -28.10 6.10 -7.38
N GLN A 151 -28.00 7.44 -7.44
CA GLN A 151 -26.91 8.17 -6.81
C GLN A 151 -27.48 9.21 -5.85
N PHE A 152 -26.90 9.27 -4.65
CA PHE A 152 -27.24 10.22 -3.62
C PHE A 152 -25.96 10.91 -3.15
N PHE A 153 -26.07 12.19 -2.78
CA PHE A 153 -24.93 12.98 -2.35
C PHE A 153 -25.17 13.56 -0.97
N VAL A 154 -24.23 13.34 -0.06
CA VAL A 154 -24.21 13.95 1.27
C VAL A 154 -23.10 14.99 1.29
N PRO A 155 -23.43 16.29 1.38
CA PRO A 155 -22.41 17.35 1.40
C PRO A 155 -21.53 17.29 2.65
N ILE A 156 -20.35 17.89 2.59
CA ILE A 156 -19.49 18.11 3.77
C ILE A 156 -20.33 18.80 4.86
N LEU A 157 -20.26 18.30 6.10
CA LEU A 157 -21.06 18.75 7.25
C LEU A 157 -22.57 18.48 7.12
N GLY A 158 -23.03 17.83 6.06
CA GLY A 158 -24.41 17.36 5.93
C GLY A 158 -24.66 16.05 6.69
N SER A 159 -25.94 15.65 6.77
CA SER A 159 -26.35 14.38 7.34
C SER A 159 -27.05 13.53 6.29
N VAL A 160 -26.86 12.23 6.35
CA VAL A 160 -27.65 11.27 5.55
C VAL A 160 -29.14 11.31 5.88
N ASP A 161 -29.48 11.84 7.04
CA ASP A 161 -30.88 12.01 7.46
C ASP A 161 -31.56 13.19 6.76
N ASP A 162 -30.80 14.13 6.22
CA ASP A 162 -31.28 15.36 5.55
C ASP A 162 -31.41 15.23 4.03
N ILE A 163 -30.88 14.13 3.44
CA ILE A 163 -30.96 13.91 1.99
C ILE A 163 -32.21 13.14 1.58
N ASP A 164 -32.68 13.38 0.36
CA ASP A 164 -33.85 12.68 -0.20
C ASP A 164 -33.45 11.26 -0.66
N LEU A 165 -33.87 10.27 0.09
CA LEU A 165 -33.76 8.84 -0.21
C LEU A 165 -35.10 8.21 -0.61
N SER A 166 -36.11 8.98 -1.01
CA SER A 166 -37.45 8.50 -1.34
C SER A 166 -37.50 7.53 -2.52
N ALA A 167 -36.48 7.56 -3.38
CA ALA A 167 -36.30 6.62 -4.48
C ALA A 167 -35.96 5.18 -4.01
N LEU A 168 -35.65 4.99 -2.73
CA LEU A 168 -35.38 3.68 -2.12
C LEU A 168 -36.62 3.23 -1.35
N ASP A 169 -36.88 1.91 -1.31
CA ASP A 169 -37.87 1.38 -0.39
C ASP A 169 -37.45 1.60 1.08
N SER A 170 -38.40 1.48 2.02
CA SER A 170 -38.15 1.83 3.40
C SER A 170 -37.10 0.95 4.08
N LEU A 171 -37.02 -0.32 3.72
CA LEU A 171 -36.04 -1.27 4.29
C LEU A 171 -34.64 -0.89 3.84
N ILE A 172 -34.48 -0.68 2.56
CA ILE A 172 -33.16 -0.31 1.96
C ILE A 172 -32.73 1.08 2.46
N ARG A 173 -33.66 2.03 2.56
CA ARG A 173 -33.36 3.37 3.08
C ARG A 173 -32.76 3.33 4.48
N ASP A 174 -33.35 2.53 5.37
CA ASP A 174 -32.86 2.41 6.73
C ASP A 174 -31.49 1.70 6.79
N PHE A 175 -31.25 0.72 5.91
CA PHE A 175 -29.95 0.08 5.79
C PHE A 175 -28.89 1.05 5.27
N VAL A 176 -29.19 1.82 4.21
CA VAL A 176 -28.29 2.81 3.65
C VAL A 176 -27.88 3.85 4.70
N LYS A 177 -28.86 4.34 5.50
CA LYS A 177 -28.57 5.28 6.59
C LYS A 177 -27.66 4.69 7.65
N ALA A 178 -27.91 3.45 8.07
CA ALA A 178 -27.07 2.77 9.06
C ALA A 178 -25.65 2.55 8.53
N LEU A 179 -25.52 2.07 7.29
CA LEU A 179 -24.23 1.83 6.66
C LEU A 179 -23.43 3.13 6.46
N TYR A 180 -24.10 4.23 6.07
CA TYR A 180 -23.44 5.52 5.92
C TYR A 180 -22.91 6.06 7.26
N LYS A 181 -23.66 5.91 8.35
CA LYS A 181 -23.19 6.30 9.69
C LYS A 181 -21.95 5.50 10.11
N ILE A 182 -21.93 4.18 9.83
CA ILE A 182 -20.74 3.34 10.04
C ILE A 182 -19.57 3.85 9.18
N PHE A 183 -19.83 4.17 7.91
CA PHE A 183 -18.83 4.68 6.98
C PHE A 183 -18.13 5.94 7.53
N VAL A 184 -18.91 6.91 8.02
CA VAL A 184 -18.35 8.17 8.55
C VAL A 184 -17.64 7.96 9.88
N ASP A 185 -18.28 7.30 10.86
CA ASP A 185 -17.76 7.17 12.23
C ASP A 185 -16.52 6.28 12.34
N LEU A 186 -16.27 5.45 11.34
CA LEU A 186 -15.13 4.56 11.30
C LEU A 186 -14.10 4.96 10.23
N ASP A 187 -14.18 6.18 9.72
CA ASP A 187 -13.25 6.76 8.75
C ASP A 187 -13.01 5.87 7.51
N PHE A 188 -14.09 5.27 6.98
CA PHE A 188 -14.02 4.68 5.66
C PHE A 188 -13.90 5.79 4.61
N THR A 189 -13.13 5.53 3.56
CA THR A 189 -13.01 6.41 2.40
C THR A 189 -13.63 5.78 1.15
N TYR A 190 -13.83 4.48 1.19
CA TYR A 190 -14.53 3.69 0.18
C TYR A 190 -15.09 2.43 0.84
N LEU A 191 -16.34 2.13 0.57
CA LEU A 191 -17.02 0.91 0.97
C LEU A 191 -17.93 0.46 -0.16
N GLU A 192 -17.73 -0.74 -0.69
CA GLU A 192 -18.57 -1.33 -1.74
C GLU A 192 -18.98 -2.73 -1.31
N ILE A 193 -20.26 -3.03 -1.41
CA ILE A 193 -20.80 -4.37 -1.22
C ILE A 193 -21.48 -4.76 -2.53
N ASN A 194 -20.86 -5.71 -3.22
CA ASN A 194 -21.30 -6.13 -4.55
C ASN A 194 -21.08 -7.63 -4.80
N PRO A 195 -22.13 -8.46 -4.57
CA PRO A 195 -23.44 -8.09 -4.10
C PRO A 195 -23.61 -8.25 -2.58
N PHE A 196 -24.74 -7.78 -2.07
CA PHE A 196 -25.29 -8.19 -0.77
C PHE A 196 -26.72 -8.67 -0.92
N THR A 197 -27.18 -9.45 0.06
CA THR A 197 -28.57 -9.86 0.18
C THR A 197 -29.12 -9.56 1.57
N ILE A 198 -30.43 -9.49 1.70
CA ILE A 198 -31.12 -9.36 2.97
C ILE A 198 -32.08 -10.53 3.12
N VAL A 199 -31.86 -11.36 4.13
CA VAL A 199 -32.73 -12.46 4.51
C VAL A 199 -33.36 -12.11 5.84
N GLU A 200 -34.65 -11.88 5.87
CA GLU A 200 -35.37 -11.31 7.02
C GLU A 200 -34.78 -9.92 7.39
N ASN A 201 -34.02 -9.83 8.47
CA ASN A 201 -33.30 -8.62 8.90
C ASN A 201 -31.77 -8.82 8.94
N GLU A 202 -31.28 -9.95 8.47
CA GLU A 202 -29.86 -10.22 8.35
C GLU A 202 -29.36 -9.70 7.01
N VAL A 203 -28.40 -8.77 7.05
CA VAL A 203 -27.68 -8.28 5.87
C VAL A 203 -26.46 -9.14 5.68
N ILE A 204 -26.35 -9.78 4.53
CA ILE A 204 -25.27 -10.70 4.22
C ILE A 204 -24.45 -10.11 3.08
N PRO A 205 -23.27 -9.53 3.34
CA PRO A 205 -22.37 -9.07 2.31
C PRO A 205 -21.70 -10.29 1.64
N LEU A 206 -22.01 -10.53 0.36
CA LEU A 206 -21.44 -11.65 -0.40
C LEU A 206 -20.06 -11.33 -0.94
N ASP A 207 -19.81 -10.09 -1.33
CA ASP A 207 -18.50 -9.56 -1.68
C ASP A 207 -18.37 -8.12 -1.18
N LEU A 208 -17.27 -7.82 -0.49
CA LEU A 208 -17.07 -6.51 0.14
C LEU A 208 -15.65 -6.00 -0.11
N VAL A 209 -15.55 -4.78 -0.60
CA VAL A 209 -14.31 -4.02 -0.77
C VAL A 209 -14.35 -2.79 0.12
N ALA A 210 -13.30 -2.55 0.89
CA ALA A 210 -13.23 -1.39 1.76
C ALA A 210 -11.85 -0.74 1.79
N ARG A 211 -11.87 0.59 1.98
CA ARG A 211 -10.68 1.39 2.25
C ARG A 211 -10.94 2.28 3.44
N LEU A 212 -9.95 2.39 4.30
CA LEU A 212 -9.97 3.29 5.46
C LEU A 212 -8.96 4.42 5.26
N ASP A 213 -9.18 5.52 5.96
CA ASP A 213 -8.15 6.53 6.16
C ASP A 213 -7.18 6.02 7.23
N ASP A 214 -6.00 5.52 6.83
CA ASP A 214 -5.04 4.96 7.78
C ASP A 214 -4.43 6.01 8.72
N THR A 215 -4.56 7.29 8.43
CA THR A 215 -4.18 8.36 9.36
C THR A 215 -5.11 8.43 10.56
N ALA A 216 -6.34 7.89 10.45
CA ALA A 216 -7.30 7.77 11.53
C ALA A 216 -7.02 6.59 12.50
N TYR A 217 -6.01 5.76 12.23
CA TYR A 217 -5.69 4.60 13.07
C TYR A 217 -5.50 4.95 14.55
N PHE A 218 -4.92 6.11 14.83
CA PHE A 218 -4.64 6.55 16.21
C PHE A 218 -5.88 6.57 17.11
N TRP A 219 -7.04 7.04 16.59
CA TRP A 219 -8.28 7.13 17.36
C TRP A 219 -9.27 6.01 17.06
N ASN A 220 -9.08 5.27 15.99
CA ASN A 220 -9.99 4.19 15.60
C ASN A 220 -9.47 2.77 15.83
N LYS A 221 -8.23 2.59 16.32
CA LYS A 221 -7.64 1.26 16.52
C LYS A 221 -8.54 0.30 17.33
N ASP A 222 -9.16 0.82 18.39
CA ASP A 222 -10.04 -0.01 19.24
C ASP A 222 -11.37 -0.34 18.55
N LYS A 223 -11.86 0.57 17.69
CA LYS A 223 -13.07 0.35 16.90
C LYS A 223 -12.81 -0.61 15.73
N TRP A 224 -11.68 -0.49 15.06
CA TRP A 224 -11.31 -1.37 13.95
C TRP A 224 -10.87 -2.76 14.43
N GLY A 225 -10.31 -2.87 15.64
CA GLY A 225 -9.69 -4.09 16.17
C GLY A 225 -8.34 -4.38 15.52
N ASP A 226 -7.93 -5.64 15.53
CA ASP A 226 -6.67 -6.09 14.93
C ASP A 226 -6.76 -6.04 13.39
N ILE A 227 -6.64 -4.82 12.85
CA ILE A 227 -6.71 -4.58 11.42
C ILE A 227 -5.32 -4.61 10.80
N GLU A 228 -5.23 -5.25 9.64
CA GLU A 228 -4.04 -5.27 8.81
C GLU A 228 -4.28 -4.43 7.54
N PHE A 229 -3.29 -3.65 7.16
CA PHE A 229 -3.25 -2.94 5.87
C PHE A 229 -2.32 -3.69 4.90
N PRO A 230 -2.83 -4.68 4.16
CA PRO A 230 -2.01 -5.48 3.28
C PRO A 230 -1.49 -4.67 2.09
N THR A 231 -0.42 -5.17 1.50
CA THR A 231 0.08 -4.62 0.23
C THR A 231 -0.89 -4.91 -0.92
N PRO A 232 -0.89 -4.08 -1.97
CA PRO A 232 -1.60 -4.41 -3.21
C PRO A 232 -1.18 -5.78 -3.74
N PHE A 233 -2.14 -6.51 -4.33
CA PHE A 233 -1.87 -7.82 -4.91
C PHE A 233 -0.72 -7.78 -5.91
N GLY A 234 0.15 -8.79 -5.86
CA GLY A 234 1.34 -8.88 -6.70
C GLY A 234 2.57 -8.12 -6.17
N ARG A 235 2.43 -7.32 -5.12
CA ARG A 235 3.56 -6.66 -4.48
C ARG A 235 3.94 -7.40 -3.19
N ILE A 236 5.14 -7.96 -3.20
CA ILE A 236 5.77 -8.54 -2.01
C ILE A 236 6.93 -7.62 -1.63
N PHE A 237 6.96 -7.15 -0.39
CA PHE A 237 8.11 -6.40 0.12
C PHE A 237 9.32 -7.32 0.25
N THR A 238 10.49 -6.81 -0.09
CA THR A 238 11.75 -7.43 0.31
C THR A 238 11.98 -7.22 1.81
N LYS A 239 12.88 -7.99 2.41
CA LYS A 239 13.24 -7.81 3.83
C LYS A 239 13.78 -6.42 4.12
N GLU A 240 14.45 -5.82 3.15
CA GLU A 240 15.01 -4.47 3.23
C GLU A 240 13.92 -3.40 3.16
N GLU A 241 12.92 -3.58 2.30
CA GLU A 241 11.75 -2.70 2.25
C GLU A 241 10.94 -2.77 3.54
N GLU A 242 10.74 -3.97 4.10
CA GLU A 242 10.09 -4.19 5.39
C GLU A 242 10.87 -3.51 6.53
N PHE A 243 12.20 -3.70 6.56
CA PHE A 243 13.05 -3.06 7.56
C PHE A 243 12.94 -1.54 7.54
N ILE A 244 12.98 -0.92 6.35
CA ILE A 244 12.84 0.54 6.22
C ILE A 244 11.43 0.99 6.61
N LYS A 245 10.39 0.22 6.28
CA LYS A 245 9.02 0.51 6.71
C LYS A 245 8.88 0.47 8.23
N GLU A 246 9.46 -0.54 8.91
CA GLU A 246 9.46 -0.60 10.37
C GLU A 246 10.21 0.58 11.00
N LEU A 247 11.31 1.01 10.38
CA LEU A 247 12.07 2.17 10.84
C LEU A 247 11.24 3.45 10.69
N ASP A 248 10.54 3.63 9.58
CA ASP A 248 9.61 4.73 9.32
C ASP A 248 8.48 4.80 10.37
N GLU A 249 7.89 3.67 10.70
CA GLU A 249 6.78 3.59 11.68
C GLU A 249 7.23 3.90 13.13
N LYS A 250 8.49 3.69 13.45
CA LYS A 250 9.05 3.91 14.81
C LYS A 250 9.54 5.34 15.04
N THR A 251 9.70 6.12 14.00
CA THR A 251 10.35 7.43 14.06
C THR A 251 9.44 8.54 13.56
N GLY A 252 9.79 9.78 13.82
CA GLY A 252 9.09 10.95 13.27
C GLY A 252 9.61 11.38 11.89
N ALA A 253 10.63 10.70 11.37
CA ALA A 253 11.15 10.92 10.03
C ALA A 253 10.31 10.20 8.99
N SER A 254 10.41 10.60 7.73
CA SER A 254 9.84 9.88 6.60
C SER A 254 10.93 9.09 5.87
N LEU A 255 10.85 7.77 5.95
CA LEU A 255 11.80 6.84 5.34
C LEU A 255 11.05 5.88 4.43
N LYS A 256 11.31 5.95 3.14
CA LYS A 256 10.64 5.11 2.13
C LYS A 256 11.67 4.45 1.24
N LEU A 257 11.49 3.18 0.95
CA LEU A 257 12.33 2.43 0.02
C LEU A 257 11.47 1.51 -0.84
N THR A 258 11.70 1.52 -2.13
CA THR A 258 11.14 0.57 -3.10
C THR A 258 12.28 0.08 -3.99
N ILE A 259 12.46 -1.22 -4.05
CA ILE A 259 13.43 -1.85 -4.93
C ILE A 259 12.75 -2.09 -6.28
N LEU A 260 13.25 -1.42 -7.32
CA LEU A 260 12.73 -1.50 -8.70
C LEU A 260 13.45 -2.59 -9.48
N ASN A 261 14.79 -2.58 -9.42
CA ASN A 261 15.65 -3.56 -10.06
C ASN A 261 16.88 -3.84 -9.18
N PRO A 262 16.92 -4.94 -8.42
CA PRO A 262 18.04 -5.23 -7.53
C PRO A 262 19.38 -5.42 -8.27
N LYS A 263 19.35 -5.69 -9.58
CA LYS A 263 20.52 -5.78 -10.46
C LYS A 263 20.86 -4.47 -11.13
N GLY A 264 20.06 -3.43 -10.90
CA GLY A 264 20.26 -2.12 -11.47
C GLY A 264 21.62 -1.51 -11.10
N ARG A 265 22.11 -0.67 -11.99
CA ARG A 265 23.42 0.00 -11.84
C ARG A 265 23.31 1.36 -11.17
N VAL A 266 22.16 2.02 -11.28
CA VAL A 266 21.91 3.38 -10.77
C VAL A 266 21.13 3.32 -9.46
N TRP A 267 21.77 3.75 -8.38
CA TRP A 267 21.19 3.74 -7.03
C TRP A 267 20.99 5.17 -6.52
N LEU A 268 19.89 5.40 -5.85
CA LEU A 268 19.49 6.71 -5.34
C LEU A 268 19.46 6.72 -3.81
N LEU A 269 20.09 7.76 -3.23
CA LEU A 269 19.95 8.18 -1.83
C LEU A 269 19.46 9.62 -1.82
N VAL A 270 18.16 9.84 -1.85
CA VAL A 270 17.56 11.17 -2.06
C VAL A 270 16.82 11.64 -0.83
N ALA A 271 17.08 12.88 -0.42
CA ALA A 271 16.39 13.54 0.66
C ALA A 271 15.17 14.33 0.14
N GLY A 272 13.99 13.88 0.54
CA GLY A 272 12.70 14.49 0.23
C GLY A 272 11.95 13.83 -0.94
N GLY A 273 10.66 13.53 -0.72
CA GLY A 273 9.82 12.79 -1.66
C GLY A 273 9.68 13.47 -3.02
N GLY A 274 9.48 14.79 -3.05
CA GLY A 274 9.40 15.54 -4.31
C GLY A 274 10.71 15.51 -5.10
N ALA A 275 11.86 15.62 -4.42
CA ALA A 275 13.15 15.48 -5.08
C ALA A 275 13.35 14.07 -5.62
N SER A 276 12.97 13.03 -4.87
CA SER A 276 13.11 11.64 -5.28
C SER A 276 12.41 11.34 -6.61
N VAL A 277 11.23 11.89 -6.82
CA VAL A 277 10.50 11.79 -8.10
C VAL A 277 11.34 12.38 -9.23
N ILE A 278 11.84 13.61 -9.07
CA ILE A 278 12.62 14.30 -10.10
C ILE A 278 13.91 13.53 -10.46
N TYR A 279 14.62 13.00 -9.44
CA TYR A 279 15.82 12.21 -9.68
C TYR A 279 15.52 10.92 -10.46
N ALA A 280 14.49 10.18 -10.02
CA ALA A 280 14.09 8.93 -10.67
C ALA A 280 13.59 9.16 -12.10
N ASP A 281 12.70 10.13 -12.31
CA ASP A 281 12.17 10.48 -13.63
C ASP A 281 13.29 10.93 -14.58
N THR A 282 14.26 11.72 -14.08
CA THR A 282 15.42 12.14 -14.90
C THR A 282 16.26 10.93 -15.33
N VAL A 283 16.46 9.92 -14.49
CA VAL A 283 17.14 8.67 -14.87
C VAL A 283 16.40 8.00 -16.02
N VAL A 284 15.06 7.92 -15.92
CA VAL A 284 14.21 7.31 -16.95
C VAL A 284 14.22 8.12 -18.24
N ASP A 285 14.08 9.45 -18.19
CA ASP A 285 14.07 10.35 -19.32
C ASP A 285 15.40 10.34 -20.10
N LEU A 286 16.50 10.12 -19.40
CA LEU A 286 17.82 9.97 -20.03
C LEU A 286 18.04 8.61 -20.70
N GLY A 287 17.06 7.68 -20.60
CA GLY A 287 17.11 6.35 -21.22
C GLY A 287 17.66 5.23 -20.32
N PHE A 288 17.87 5.49 -19.02
CA PHE A 288 18.47 4.53 -18.07
C PHE A 288 17.44 3.88 -17.14
N GLY A 289 16.14 3.92 -17.46
CA GLY A 289 15.08 3.38 -16.61
C GLY A 289 15.27 1.90 -16.24
N ASN A 290 15.76 1.06 -17.14
CA ASN A 290 16.07 -0.34 -16.88
C ASN A 290 17.26 -0.55 -15.93
N GLU A 291 18.08 0.47 -15.72
CA GLU A 291 19.23 0.47 -14.82
C GLU A 291 18.92 1.11 -13.46
N LEU A 292 17.75 1.72 -13.30
CA LEU A 292 17.30 2.32 -12.04
C LEU A 292 16.96 1.23 -11.02
N ALA A 293 17.75 1.19 -9.95
CA ALA A 293 17.69 0.10 -8.98
C ALA A 293 16.65 0.31 -7.88
N ASN A 294 16.49 1.55 -7.43
CA ASN A 294 15.57 1.85 -6.33
C ASN A 294 14.91 3.23 -6.49
N TYR A 295 13.81 3.37 -5.80
CA TYR A 295 13.12 4.64 -5.54
C TYR A 295 12.89 4.76 -4.04
N GLY A 296 13.00 5.97 -3.49
CA GLY A 296 12.74 6.17 -2.09
C GLY A 296 13.25 7.51 -1.59
N GLU A 297 13.05 7.76 -0.30
CA GLU A 297 13.46 9.00 0.34
C GLU A 297 13.86 8.82 1.79
N TYR A 298 14.64 9.77 2.29
CA TYR A 298 14.77 10.08 3.71
C TYR A 298 14.51 11.58 3.92
N SER A 299 13.52 11.89 4.76
CA SER A 299 13.11 13.27 5.01
C SER A 299 12.52 13.46 6.42
N GLY A 300 12.01 14.66 6.75
CA GLY A 300 11.46 14.92 8.07
C GLY A 300 12.54 15.11 9.15
N ASN A 301 13.75 15.53 8.78
CA ASN A 301 14.88 15.74 9.69
C ASN A 301 15.32 14.47 10.44
N PRO A 302 15.63 13.37 9.74
CA PRO A 302 16.06 12.13 10.36
C PRO A 302 17.33 12.33 11.20
N SER A 303 17.49 11.53 12.23
CA SER A 303 18.70 11.46 13.04
C SER A 303 19.89 10.91 12.22
N GLU A 304 21.08 11.04 12.76
CA GLU A 304 22.29 10.42 12.18
C GLU A 304 22.14 8.90 12.10
N GLU A 305 21.56 8.25 13.13
CA GLU A 305 21.37 6.78 13.15
C GLU A 305 20.34 6.33 12.13
N GLU A 306 19.20 7.01 12.00
CA GLU A 306 18.19 6.70 10.98
C GLU A 306 18.76 6.84 9.58
N THR A 307 19.49 7.92 9.31
CA THR A 307 20.15 8.15 8.03
C THR A 307 21.22 7.08 7.74
N TYR A 308 21.97 6.69 8.77
CA TYR A 308 22.95 5.60 8.65
C TYR A 308 22.31 4.27 8.31
N LEU A 309 21.25 3.88 9.02
CA LEU A 309 20.54 2.61 8.76
C LEU A 309 19.92 2.56 7.36
N TYR A 310 19.31 3.67 6.94
CA TYR A 310 18.76 3.81 5.60
C TYR A 310 19.86 3.70 4.53
N ALA A 311 20.93 4.48 4.66
CA ALA A 311 22.05 4.46 3.72
C ALA A 311 22.74 3.10 3.67
N LYS A 312 22.96 2.47 4.83
CA LYS A 312 23.55 1.14 4.95
C LYS A 312 22.73 0.11 4.17
N THR A 313 21.40 0.14 4.30
CA THR A 313 20.50 -0.78 3.58
C THR A 313 20.64 -0.61 2.06
N VAL A 314 20.64 0.62 1.56
CA VAL A 314 20.78 0.89 0.12
C VAL A 314 22.17 0.50 -0.40
N ILE A 315 23.23 0.81 0.35
CA ILE A 315 24.63 0.50 -0.04
C ILE A 315 24.87 -1.01 0.00
N ASP A 316 24.32 -1.72 0.99
CA ASP A 316 24.41 -3.18 1.05
C ASP A 316 23.76 -3.81 -0.19
N LEU A 317 22.54 -3.44 -0.51
CA LEU A 317 21.84 -3.90 -1.71
C LEU A 317 22.66 -3.62 -2.98
N MET A 318 23.18 -2.39 -3.13
CA MET A 318 23.96 -1.96 -4.27
C MET A 318 25.22 -2.81 -4.47
N THR A 319 25.85 -3.24 -3.40
CA THR A 319 27.16 -3.91 -3.43
C THR A 319 27.09 -5.43 -3.39
N ARG A 320 25.91 -6.04 -3.39
CA ARG A 320 25.72 -7.50 -3.40
C ARG A 320 26.14 -8.17 -4.70
N GLU A 321 25.86 -7.51 -5.84
CA GLU A 321 26.19 -8.02 -7.17
C GLU A 321 27.07 -7.01 -7.92
N LYS A 322 28.10 -7.51 -8.63
CA LYS A 322 28.99 -6.69 -9.43
C LYS A 322 28.38 -6.43 -10.81
N ASP A 323 28.61 -5.22 -11.33
CA ASP A 323 28.39 -4.88 -12.75
C ASP A 323 29.71 -4.52 -13.37
N PRO A 324 30.12 -5.13 -14.48
CA PRO A 324 31.43 -4.86 -15.12
C PRO A 324 31.62 -3.39 -15.55
N ARG A 325 30.52 -2.65 -15.73
CA ARG A 325 30.54 -1.20 -16.06
C ARG A 325 30.71 -0.32 -14.82
N GLY A 326 30.72 -0.91 -13.62
CA GLY A 326 30.65 -0.22 -12.34
C GLY A 326 29.24 0.25 -11.99
N LYS A 327 29.06 0.73 -10.77
CA LYS A 327 27.78 1.23 -10.26
C LYS A 327 27.84 2.72 -9.96
N ILE A 328 26.68 3.34 -9.96
CA ILE A 328 26.52 4.78 -9.74
C ILE A 328 25.62 4.97 -8.52
N LEU A 329 26.10 5.73 -7.54
CA LEU A 329 25.32 6.17 -6.41
C LEU A 329 25.11 7.68 -6.51
N ILE A 330 23.86 8.12 -6.57
CA ILE A 330 23.48 9.52 -6.58
C ILE A 330 22.90 9.87 -5.21
N ILE A 331 23.62 10.72 -4.46
CA ILE A 331 23.19 11.24 -3.16
C ILE A 331 22.65 12.63 -3.39
N GLY A 332 21.31 12.77 -3.33
CA GLY A 332 20.64 13.97 -3.79
C GLY A 332 19.62 14.55 -2.83
N GLY A 333 18.97 15.57 -3.31
CA GLY A 333 17.84 16.21 -2.63
C GLY A 333 17.63 17.64 -3.13
N GLY A 334 16.50 18.23 -2.77
CA GLY A 334 16.25 19.65 -2.98
C GLY A 334 17.11 20.53 -2.07
N ILE A 335 16.74 21.79 -1.95
CA ILE A 335 17.25 22.71 -0.91
C ILE A 335 16.43 22.46 0.35
N ALA A 336 17.07 21.94 1.39
CA ALA A 336 16.39 21.66 2.67
C ALA A 336 15.96 22.97 3.34
N ASN A 337 14.77 22.97 3.91
CA ASN A 337 14.28 24.10 4.69
C ASN A 337 14.83 24.06 6.13
N PHE A 338 14.67 22.95 6.84
CA PHE A 338 15.03 22.80 8.24
C PHE A 338 15.95 21.61 8.55
N THR A 339 16.11 20.65 7.63
CA THR A 339 17.00 19.50 7.83
C THR A 339 18.46 19.93 7.85
N ASP A 340 19.18 19.55 8.89
CA ASP A 340 20.64 19.73 8.98
C ASP A 340 21.35 18.77 8.03
N VAL A 341 21.89 19.31 6.94
CA VAL A 341 22.56 18.53 5.88
C VAL A 341 23.84 17.89 6.39
N ALA A 342 24.64 18.59 7.22
CA ALA A 342 25.87 18.02 7.75
C ALA A 342 25.59 16.83 8.67
N LYS A 343 24.55 16.90 9.50
CA LYS A 343 24.11 15.80 10.38
C LYS A 343 23.68 14.57 9.60
N THR A 344 22.84 14.75 8.57
CA THR A 344 22.39 13.62 7.72
C THR A 344 23.56 13.00 6.96
N PHE A 345 24.49 13.81 6.48
CA PHE A 345 25.68 13.30 5.79
C PHE A 345 26.60 12.50 6.71
N LYS A 346 26.70 12.81 8.02
CA LYS A 346 27.47 11.98 8.96
C LYS A 346 26.97 10.53 8.98
N GLY A 347 25.66 10.31 8.98
CA GLY A 347 25.07 8.96 8.89
C GLY A 347 25.45 8.26 7.57
N ILE A 348 25.33 8.96 6.44
CA ILE A 348 25.71 8.40 5.12
C ILE A 348 27.20 8.09 5.06
N ILE A 349 28.06 9.00 5.54
CA ILE A 349 29.52 8.83 5.59
C ILE A 349 29.90 7.59 6.41
N ARG A 350 29.26 7.39 7.56
CA ARG A 350 29.46 6.20 8.39
C ARG A 350 29.15 4.92 7.61
N ALA A 351 28.03 4.87 6.88
CA ALA A 351 27.69 3.73 6.05
C ALA A 351 28.69 3.51 4.90
N LEU A 352 29.08 4.57 4.21
CA LEU A 352 30.08 4.48 3.13
C LEU A 352 31.43 3.97 3.62
N LYS A 353 31.88 4.40 4.80
CA LYS A 353 33.14 3.92 5.42
C LYS A 353 33.10 2.43 5.74
N GLU A 354 31.97 1.95 6.26
CA GLU A 354 31.76 0.53 6.57
C GLU A 354 31.85 -0.36 5.32
N TYR A 355 31.37 0.15 4.17
CA TYR A 355 31.35 -0.57 2.90
C TYR A 355 32.52 -0.24 1.96
N LYS A 356 33.58 0.42 2.44
CA LYS A 356 34.71 0.90 1.67
C LYS A 356 35.24 -0.11 0.63
N GLU A 357 35.55 -1.32 1.06
CA GLU A 357 36.14 -2.32 0.17
C GLU A 357 35.11 -2.81 -0.88
N LYS A 358 33.86 -3.03 -0.47
CA LYS A 358 32.80 -3.41 -1.40
C LYS A 358 32.50 -2.30 -2.45
N LEU A 359 32.60 -1.04 -2.06
CA LEU A 359 32.45 0.10 -2.99
C LEU A 359 33.54 0.09 -4.06
N ARG A 360 34.78 -0.16 -3.67
CA ARG A 360 35.94 -0.29 -4.58
C ARG A 360 35.77 -1.48 -5.51
N GLU A 361 35.44 -2.66 -4.97
CA GLU A 361 35.27 -3.89 -5.74
C GLU A 361 34.14 -3.78 -6.79
N ASN A 362 33.13 -2.97 -6.52
CA ASN A 362 32.03 -2.71 -7.44
C ASN A 362 32.27 -1.51 -8.37
N ASN A 363 33.46 -0.90 -8.35
CA ASN A 363 33.79 0.29 -9.14
C ASN A 363 32.73 1.39 -9.01
N VAL A 364 32.30 1.68 -7.77
CA VAL A 364 31.23 2.66 -7.51
C VAL A 364 31.75 4.07 -7.78
N LYS A 365 30.94 4.88 -8.47
CA LYS A 365 31.11 6.34 -8.58
C LYS A 365 29.98 7.03 -7.84
N ILE A 366 30.31 8.04 -7.05
CA ILE A 366 29.35 8.74 -6.19
C ILE A 366 29.20 10.17 -6.67
N TYR A 367 27.96 10.61 -6.85
CA TYR A 367 27.62 11.99 -7.23
C TYR A 367 26.73 12.59 -6.14
N VAL A 368 27.17 13.71 -5.58
CA VAL A 368 26.49 14.35 -4.45
C VAL A 368 25.98 15.72 -4.86
N ARG A 369 24.72 16.00 -4.61
CA ARG A 369 24.17 17.35 -4.79
C ARG A 369 23.21 17.68 -3.65
N ARG A 370 23.50 18.74 -2.89
CA ARG A 370 22.65 19.12 -1.76
C ARG A 370 22.75 20.62 -1.47
N GLY A 371 21.65 21.19 -0.94
CA GLY A 371 21.56 22.53 -0.38
C GLY A 371 20.72 22.54 0.90
N GLY A 372 20.83 23.58 1.71
CA GLY A 372 20.07 23.75 2.95
C GLY A 372 20.95 24.10 4.16
N PRO A 373 20.43 24.03 5.40
CA PRO A 373 21.21 24.31 6.60
C PRO A 373 22.47 23.46 6.68
N ASN A 374 23.60 24.08 6.98
CA ASN A 374 24.91 23.44 7.14
C ASN A 374 25.42 22.65 5.92
N TYR A 375 24.87 22.91 4.71
CA TYR A 375 25.23 22.13 3.52
C TYR A 375 26.72 22.29 3.14
N LYS A 376 27.32 23.46 3.32
CA LYS A 376 28.75 23.69 2.99
C LYS A 376 29.68 22.77 3.79
N GLU A 377 29.40 22.64 5.10
CA GLU A 377 30.12 21.70 5.96
C GLU A 377 29.90 20.25 5.51
N GLY A 378 28.64 19.87 5.26
CA GLY A 378 28.29 18.52 4.78
C GLY A 378 28.98 18.17 3.45
N LEU A 379 28.97 19.08 2.47
CA LEU A 379 29.63 18.86 1.19
C LEU A 379 31.17 18.76 1.31
N LYS A 380 31.77 19.54 2.25
CA LYS A 380 33.20 19.43 2.55
C LYS A 380 33.53 18.03 3.09
N LEU A 381 32.76 17.54 4.07
CA LEU A 381 32.94 16.19 4.63
C LEU A 381 32.83 15.11 3.55
N MET A 382 31.87 15.22 2.62
CA MET A 382 31.71 14.28 1.52
C MET A 382 32.89 14.31 0.53
N LYS A 383 33.46 15.49 0.26
CA LYS A 383 34.64 15.64 -0.59
C LYS A 383 35.87 14.98 0.03
N GLU A 384 36.13 15.27 1.30
CA GLU A 384 37.26 14.67 2.07
C GLU A 384 37.12 13.14 2.13
N LEU A 385 35.90 12.62 2.25
CA LEU A 385 35.62 11.19 2.25
C LEU A 385 36.08 10.49 0.98
N GLY A 386 35.97 11.10 -0.19
CA GLY A 386 36.42 10.53 -1.46
C GLY A 386 37.89 10.13 -1.48
N GLU A 387 38.75 10.99 -0.91
CA GLU A 387 40.17 10.72 -0.75
C GLU A 387 40.43 9.55 0.23
N GLU A 388 39.71 9.55 1.36
CA GLU A 388 39.82 8.50 2.38
C GLU A 388 39.37 7.13 1.88
N LEU A 389 38.29 7.08 1.12
CA LEU A 389 37.74 5.85 0.57
C LEU A 389 38.52 5.32 -0.63
N GLY A 390 39.16 6.20 -1.40
CA GLY A 390 39.70 5.88 -2.72
C GLY A 390 38.61 5.50 -3.73
N VAL A 391 37.45 6.16 -3.62
CA VAL A 391 36.29 6.03 -4.50
C VAL A 391 35.99 7.40 -5.10
N PRO A 392 35.77 7.52 -6.40
CA PRO A 392 35.43 8.81 -7.03
C PRO A 392 34.15 9.40 -6.47
N ILE A 393 34.25 10.58 -5.85
CA ILE A 393 33.10 11.35 -5.33
C ILE A 393 33.12 12.75 -5.94
N GLU A 394 32.09 13.08 -6.71
CA GLU A 394 31.86 14.42 -7.22
C GLU A 394 30.81 15.14 -6.37
N VAL A 395 31.09 16.39 -5.97
CA VAL A 395 30.27 17.11 -4.98
C VAL A 395 29.83 18.46 -5.54
N TYR A 396 28.53 18.72 -5.48
CA TYR A 396 27.89 19.92 -6.00
C TYR A 396 26.94 20.55 -4.96
N GLY A 397 26.84 21.87 -4.97
CA GLY A 397 25.93 22.64 -4.14
C GLY A 397 24.58 22.95 -4.82
N PRO A 398 23.79 23.85 -4.20
CA PRO A 398 22.48 24.22 -4.71
C PRO A 398 22.50 24.98 -6.04
N GLU A 399 23.64 25.49 -6.46
CA GLU A 399 23.86 26.16 -7.76
C GLU A 399 23.68 25.21 -8.96
N LEU A 400 23.91 23.91 -8.75
CA LEU A 400 23.67 22.89 -9.79
C LEU A 400 22.20 22.43 -9.73
N PRO A 401 21.44 22.43 -10.84
CA PRO A 401 20.11 21.85 -10.90
C PRO A 401 20.09 20.37 -10.54
N MET A 402 19.00 19.90 -9.89
CA MET A 402 18.84 18.48 -9.49
C MET A 402 18.95 17.52 -10.69
N THR A 403 18.36 17.87 -11.82
CA THR A 403 18.42 17.08 -13.07
C THR A 403 19.82 17.01 -13.65
N ARG A 404 20.62 18.08 -13.49
CA ARG A 404 21.96 18.16 -14.07
C ARG A 404 22.93 17.19 -13.41
N VAL A 405 22.87 16.97 -12.09
CA VAL A 405 23.74 15.98 -11.43
C VAL A 405 23.45 14.56 -11.92
N VAL A 406 22.21 14.23 -12.24
CA VAL A 406 21.84 12.95 -12.83
C VAL A 406 22.44 12.81 -14.24
N THR A 407 22.36 13.86 -15.04
CA THR A 407 23.00 13.88 -16.38
C THR A 407 24.52 13.69 -16.30
N LEU A 408 25.19 14.37 -15.36
CA LEU A 408 26.64 14.20 -15.15
C LEU A 408 26.98 12.78 -14.74
N ALA A 409 26.18 12.18 -13.85
CA ALA A 409 26.39 10.81 -13.38
C ALA A 409 26.26 9.76 -14.50
N LEU A 410 25.31 9.95 -15.41
CA LEU A 410 24.96 8.94 -16.42
C LEU A 410 25.62 9.14 -17.77
N LYS A 411 25.82 10.39 -18.22
CA LYS A 411 26.36 10.73 -19.53
C LYS A 411 27.77 11.36 -19.49
N GLY A 412 28.24 11.68 -18.27
CA GLY A 412 29.50 12.41 -18.11
C GLY A 412 29.38 13.89 -18.49
N GLY A 413 30.47 14.63 -18.35
CA GLY A 413 30.55 16.06 -18.64
C GLY A 413 30.65 16.41 -20.12
N THR A 414 29.91 15.77 -21.02
CA THR A 414 29.84 16.26 -22.40
C THR A 414 29.11 17.59 -22.41
N ASN A 415 29.82 18.67 -22.77
CA ASN A 415 29.24 19.97 -23.05
C ASN A 415 28.25 19.86 -24.21
N GLU A 416 26.99 19.63 -23.92
CA GLU A 416 25.91 20.07 -24.79
C GLU A 416 25.33 21.34 -24.16
N SER A 417 25.97 22.45 -24.54
CA SER A 417 25.31 23.76 -24.56
C SER A 417 24.16 23.69 -25.56
N ASN A 418 22.93 23.62 -25.05
CA ASN A 418 21.77 24.31 -25.63
C ASN A 418 20.65 24.38 -24.62
#